data_c1c2f6aebe68d2156ede00f7fd4c33f0
#
_entry.id   c1c2f6aebe68d2156ede00f7fd4c33f0
#
_cell.length_a   1.000
_cell.length_b   1.000
_cell.length_c   1.000
_cell.angle_alpha   90.00
_cell.angle_beta   90.00
_cell.angle_gamma   90.00
#
_symmetry.space_group_name_H-M   'P 1'
#
loop_
_entity.id
_entity.type
_entity.pdbx_description
1 polymer ?
#
loop_
_entity_poly.entity_id
_entity_poly.type
_entity_poly.pdbx_seq_one_letter_code
_entity_poly.pdbx_strand_id
1 'polypeptide(L)'
;MTQSPRETETLPVWDLSDLYAGADDPGLDRDMREAARLARQFEVKYKGTIAAAGLSAAHLRAALADYEDLLTLQYKPGAYAGLLYSTDTTDPARGALLQKTREFDSSTATHLVFFDLEIGRIPPQTYERIKDSPELAPYRHYLDHERRMAAHNLDEAEEKILVETANSRGRAFARLATEVNSRTRFHMEEEGGAVEKTQSEILVLLYDPDRDTRRRAAAAITEGLRRNTHVCTFVYNTLLHEKEVLDRLRSYRAPEDSRHLDNELSGEVVDAVSEVCAANYGTVAAYYHLKRRLLGLDELTHYDRYAPITGDETDIPFGQARDIVLGSFGEFSPRLVDICEPFFERRWIDAALADGKRGGAYCAGVTPDLHPYVFLNYTGSPRDVMTLAHELGHGIHDVLASGNHLLDYHPVLPMAETASTFAEMLVFDRLRGELESDGERLALLCGKIEDTFATVFRQIAMYRFEQQAHRARREEGELPSERLDELWQRNMQEMFGDALTLGDDHACWWLYIPHIVDVPFYVYAYAFGELLVLALYARYRSEGEAFVDRYFELLAAGGSRAPAELLAGLEIDVASRDFWQGGCDLIRQRVDEAAALAG
;
A
#
# COMPACT_ATOMS: atom_id res chain seq x y z
N MET A 1 -31.66 -28.79 19.91
CA MET A 1 -31.14 -29.47 18.74
C MET A 1 -29.63 -29.36 18.81
N THR A 2 -28.93 -30.47 19.04
CA THR A 2 -27.49 -30.55 19.12
C THR A 2 -26.93 -30.25 17.73
N GLN A 3 -26.22 -29.12 17.58
CA GLN A 3 -25.43 -28.84 16.36
C GLN A 3 -24.38 -29.96 16.22
N SER A 4 -24.37 -30.62 15.05
CA SER A 4 -23.28 -31.51 14.65
C SER A 4 -21.96 -30.73 14.73
N PRO A 5 -20.85 -31.38 15.14
CA PRO A 5 -19.54 -30.74 15.02
C PRO A 5 -19.32 -30.38 13.55
N ARG A 6 -19.15 -29.10 13.24
CA ARG A 6 -18.71 -28.65 11.90
C ARG A 6 -17.38 -29.35 11.61
N GLU A 7 -17.30 -30.02 10.47
CA GLU A 7 -16.00 -30.38 9.91
C GLU A 7 -15.21 -29.09 9.80
N THR A 8 -14.10 -28.98 10.50
CA THR A 8 -13.20 -27.82 10.41
C THR A 8 -12.66 -27.80 8.99
N GLU A 9 -13.14 -26.87 8.17
CA GLU A 9 -12.64 -26.65 6.83
C GLU A 9 -11.13 -26.42 6.90
N THR A 10 -10.36 -27.15 6.10
CA THR A 10 -8.91 -26.95 6.02
C THR A 10 -8.64 -25.76 5.11
N LEU A 11 -8.20 -24.64 5.70
CA LEU A 11 -7.83 -23.46 4.96
C LEU A 11 -6.61 -23.72 4.06
N PRO A 12 -6.55 -23.11 2.86
CA PRO A 12 -5.44 -23.31 1.94
C PRO A 12 -4.13 -22.73 2.50
N VAL A 13 -3.05 -23.41 2.14
CA VAL A 13 -1.66 -22.96 2.32
C VAL A 13 -1.03 -22.98 0.95
N TRP A 14 -0.30 -21.95 0.58
CA TRP A 14 0.28 -21.86 -0.76
C TRP A 14 1.37 -22.91 -1.06
N ASP A 15 1.59 -23.13 -2.34
CA ASP A 15 2.68 -23.94 -2.86
C ASP A 15 3.69 -23.02 -3.55
N LEU A 16 4.89 -22.91 -3.00
CA LEU A 16 5.95 -22.05 -3.51
C LEU A 16 6.95 -22.81 -4.42
N SER A 17 6.62 -24.04 -4.82
CA SER A 17 7.53 -24.90 -5.60
C SER A 17 7.80 -24.38 -7.02
N ASP A 18 6.97 -23.47 -7.53
CA ASP A 18 7.20 -22.76 -8.80
C ASP A 18 8.39 -21.80 -8.72
N LEU A 19 8.73 -21.34 -7.51
CA LEU A 19 9.96 -20.59 -7.25
C LEU A 19 11.10 -21.55 -6.90
N TYR A 20 10.98 -22.27 -5.77
CA TYR A 20 11.97 -23.24 -5.31
C TYR A 20 11.29 -24.35 -4.51
N ALA A 21 11.82 -25.59 -4.62
CA ALA A 21 11.25 -26.74 -3.95
C ALA A 21 11.37 -26.72 -2.42
N GLY A 22 12.21 -25.87 -1.86
CA GLY A 22 12.42 -25.70 -0.41
C GLY A 22 13.53 -24.69 -0.11
N ALA A 23 13.70 -24.35 1.17
CA ALA A 23 14.75 -23.42 1.62
C ALA A 23 16.18 -23.93 1.33
N ASP A 24 16.34 -25.26 1.22
CA ASP A 24 17.61 -25.92 0.91
C ASP A 24 17.74 -26.27 -0.59
N ASP A 25 16.85 -25.76 -1.45
CA ASP A 25 16.94 -26.01 -2.88
C ASP A 25 18.27 -25.43 -3.44
N PRO A 26 19.13 -26.26 -4.05
CA PRO A 26 20.38 -25.80 -4.63
C PRO A 26 20.17 -24.83 -5.79
N GLY A 27 18.96 -24.76 -6.35
CA GLY A 27 18.53 -23.78 -7.34
C GLY A 27 18.67 -22.35 -6.84
N LEU A 28 18.27 -22.10 -5.59
CA LEU A 28 18.31 -20.77 -4.97
C LEU A 28 19.74 -20.19 -4.95
N ASP A 29 20.71 -20.97 -4.47
CA ASP A 29 22.12 -20.56 -4.46
C ASP A 29 22.73 -20.47 -5.86
N ARG A 30 22.28 -21.32 -6.80
CA ARG A 30 22.70 -21.27 -8.19
C ARG A 30 22.25 -19.96 -8.84
N ASP A 31 21.00 -19.60 -8.67
CA ASP A 31 20.39 -18.42 -9.29
C ASP A 31 20.98 -17.12 -8.73
N MET A 32 21.21 -17.04 -7.41
CA MET A 32 21.95 -15.91 -6.81
C MET A 32 23.37 -15.78 -7.36
N ARG A 33 24.13 -16.88 -7.49
CA ARG A 33 25.49 -16.83 -8.08
C ARG A 33 25.47 -16.43 -9.54
N GLU A 34 24.50 -16.91 -10.30
CA GLU A 34 24.37 -16.59 -11.72
C GLU A 34 23.98 -15.12 -11.92
N ALA A 35 22.98 -14.61 -11.16
CA ALA A 35 22.62 -13.20 -11.22
C ALA A 35 23.79 -12.28 -10.84
N ALA A 36 24.55 -12.61 -9.78
CA ALA A 36 25.76 -11.85 -9.42
C ALA A 36 26.85 -11.91 -10.50
N ARG A 37 26.97 -13.03 -11.21
CA ARG A 37 27.89 -13.15 -12.36
C ARG A 37 27.42 -12.29 -13.54
N LEU A 38 26.13 -12.35 -13.86
CA LEU A 38 25.52 -11.57 -14.95
C LEU A 38 25.61 -10.07 -14.67
N ALA A 39 25.39 -9.62 -13.42
CA ALA A 39 25.51 -8.21 -13.05
C ALA A 39 26.93 -7.65 -13.31
N ARG A 40 27.96 -8.40 -12.91
CA ARG A 40 29.36 -8.01 -13.23
C ARG A 40 29.63 -8.00 -14.74
N GLN A 41 29.08 -8.96 -15.47
CA GLN A 41 29.24 -8.98 -16.93
C GLN A 41 28.49 -7.84 -17.60
N PHE A 42 27.30 -7.50 -17.10
CA PHE A 42 26.50 -6.38 -17.55
C PHE A 42 27.25 -5.06 -17.37
N GLU A 43 27.83 -4.83 -16.19
CA GLU A 43 28.66 -3.65 -15.94
C GLU A 43 29.84 -3.58 -16.94
N VAL A 44 30.59 -4.67 -17.12
CA VAL A 44 31.74 -4.70 -18.05
C VAL A 44 31.32 -4.47 -19.51
N LYS A 45 30.16 -4.99 -19.92
CA LYS A 45 29.66 -4.93 -21.29
C LYS A 45 29.11 -3.56 -21.68
N TYR A 46 28.36 -2.93 -20.75
CA TYR A 46 27.54 -1.78 -21.10
C TYR A 46 27.98 -0.46 -20.48
N LYS A 47 28.73 -0.47 -19.40
CA LYS A 47 29.19 0.75 -18.73
C LYS A 47 30.05 1.63 -19.64
N GLY A 48 29.67 2.90 -19.71
CA GLY A 48 30.32 3.87 -20.60
C GLY A 48 29.85 3.82 -22.04
N THR A 49 28.92 2.91 -22.39
CA THR A 49 28.43 2.79 -23.77
C THR A 49 27.02 3.36 -23.95
N ILE A 50 26.22 3.40 -22.89
CA ILE A 50 24.79 3.84 -22.94
C ILE A 50 24.71 5.37 -23.05
N ALA A 51 25.55 6.12 -22.35
CA ALA A 51 25.62 7.58 -22.46
C ALA A 51 26.43 8.07 -23.68
N ALA A 52 26.90 7.19 -24.56
CA ALA A 52 27.73 7.55 -25.69
C ALA A 52 26.93 8.26 -26.81
N ALA A 53 27.53 9.28 -27.44
CA ALA A 53 26.92 10.01 -28.56
C ALA A 53 26.61 9.10 -29.76
N GLY A 54 27.34 7.99 -29.92
CA GLY A 54 27.15 6.99 -30.98
C GLY A 54 26.14 5.87 -30.64
N LEU A 55 25.42 5.94 -29.52
CA LEU A 55 24.45 4.94 -29.12
C LEU A 55 23.44 4.66 -30.24
N SER A 56 23.23 3.38 -30.56
CA SER A 56 22.16 2.94 -31.48
C SER A 56 20.96 2.36 -30.71
N ALA A 57 19.79 2.39 -31.34
CA ALA A 57 18.57 1.77 -30.76
C ALA A 57 18.79 0.27 -30.50
N ALA A 58 19.40 -0.45 -31.44
CA ALA A 58 19.69 -1.88 -31.29
C ALA A 58 20.62 -2.19 -30.09
N HIS A 59 21.66 -1.33 -29.85
CA HIS A 59 22.54 -1.52 -28.70
C HIS A 59 21.79 -1.28 -27.36
N LEU A 60 21.00 -0.21 -27.28
CA LEU A 60 20.18 0.08 -26.10
C LEU A 60 19.14 -1.04 -25.86
N ARG A 61 18.45 -1.51 -26.92
CA ARG A 61 17.50 -2.62 -26.83
C ARG A 61 18.15 -3.91 -26.29
N ALA A 62 19.38 -4.21 -26.76
CA ALA A 62 20.12 -5.37 -26.27
C ALA A 62 20.50 -5.21 -24.78
N ALA A 63 20.88 -4.00 -24.36
CA ALA A 63 21.18 -3.73 -22.97
C ALA A 63 19.93 -3.86 -22.06
N LEU A 64 18.78 -3.35 -22.50
CA LEU A 64 17.51 -3.48 -21.79
C LEU A 64 17.08 -4.94 -21.64
N ALA A 65 17.23 -5.75 -22.69
CA ALA A 65 16.92 -7.17 -22.63
C ALA A 65 17.81 -7.94 -21.63
N ASP A 66 19.15 -7.72 -21.72
CA ASP A 66 20.08 -8.35 -20.78
C ASP A 66 19.82 -7.88 -19.33
N TYR A 67 19.35 -6.64 -19.13
CA TYR A 67 19.00 -6.09 -17.84
C TYR A 67 17.76 -6.77 -17.25
N GLU A 68 16.70 -6.94 -18.05
CA GLU A 68 15.48 -7.63 -17.64
C GLU A 68 15.71 -9.10 -17.32
N ASP A 69 16.48 -9.82 -18.16
CA ASP A 69 16.85 -11.21 -17.92
C ASP A 69 17.59 -11.37 -16.57
N LEU A 70 18.47 -10.41 -16.27
CA LEU A 70 19.21 -10.38 -15.01
C LEU A 70 18.27 -10.11 -13.82
N LEU A 71 17.41 -9.07 -13.91
CA LEU A 71 16.47 -8.70 -12.85
C LEU A 71 15.46 -9.82 -12.57
N THR A 72 14.95 -10.48 -13.62
CA THR A 72 14.05 -11.63 -13.49
C THR A 72 14.69 -12.74 -12.65
N LEU A 73 15.97 -13.02 -12.88
CA LEU A 73 16.70 -14.02 -12.10
C LEU A 73 17.02 -13.53 -10.68
N GLN A 74 17.29 -12.24 -10.51
CA GLN A 74 17.61 -11.63 -9.21
C GLN A 74 16.42 -11.59 -8.26
N TYR A 75 15.21 -11.31 -8.75
CA TYR A 75 14.04 -11.11 -7.90
C TYR A 75 13.50 -12.40 -7.29
N LYS A 76 13.62 -13.54 -7.98
CA LYS A 76 13.07 -14.83 -7.53
C LYS A 76 13.56 -15.30 -6.16
N PRO A 77 14.87 -15.28 -5.82
CA PRO A 77 15.36 -15.67 -4.49
C PRO A 77 14.80 -14.80 -3.36
N GLY A 78 14.77 -13.48 -3.56
CA GLY A 78 14.24 -12.51 -2.60
C GLY A 78 12.75 -12.69 -2.36
N ALA A 79 11.97 -12.87 -3.43
CA ALA A 79 10.55 -13.14 -3.37
C ALA A 79 10.25 -14.43 -2.60
N TYR A 80 10.91 -15.54 -2.95
CA TYR A 80 10.77 -16.81 -2.24
C TYR A 80 11.06 -16.68 -0.74
N ALA A 81 12.20 -16.07 -0.39
CA ALA A 81 12.58 -15.88 1.00
C ALA A 81 11.57 -15.02 1.77
N GLY A 82 11.04 -13.97 1.15
CA GLY A 82 10.01 -13.10 1.72
C GLY A 82 8.68 -13.81 1.97
N LEU A 83 8.20 -14.56 0.96
CA LEU A 83 6.98 -15.36 1.05
C LEU A 83 7.10 -16.42 2.13
N LEU A 84 8.21 -17.18 2.13
CA LEU A 84 8.48 -18.22 3.13
C LEU A 84 8.58 -17.63 4.55
N TYR A 85 9.27 -16.50 4.72
CA TYR A 85 9.38 -15.82 6.01
C TYR A 85 8.03 -15.34 6.53
N SER A 86 7.12 -14.90 5.67
CA SER A 86 5.78 -14.43 6.07
C SER A 86 4.94 -15.55 6.68
N THR A 87 5.17 -16.82 6.34
CA THR A 87 4.42 -17.95 6.91
C THR A 87 4.86 -18.33 8.33
N ASP A 88 6.08 -17.93 8.75
CA ASP A 88 6.57 -18.03 10.13
C ASP A 88 7.75 -17.07 10.36
N THR A 89 7.47 -15.92 10.94
CA THR A 89 8.46 -14.87 11.23
C THR A 89 9.33 -15.18 12.45
N THR A 90 9.00 -16.23 13.20
CA THR A 90 9.71 -16.66 14.40
C THR A 90 10.79 -17.69 14.10
N ASP A 91 10.77 -18.30 12.91
CA ASP A 91 11.77 -19.28 12.48
C ASP A 91 13.10 -18.57 12.14
N PRO A 92 14.19 -18.84 12.91
CA PRO A 92 15.49 -18.23 12.66
C PRO A 92 16.10 -18.59 11.30
N ALA A 93 15.79 -19.78 10.75
CA ALA A 93 16.32 -20.23 9.46
C ALA A 93 15.70 -19.44 8.32
N ARG A 94 14.38 -19.15 8.37
CA ARG A 94 13.68 -18.30 7.40
C ARG A 94 14.18 -16.85 7.48
N GLY A 95 14.38 -16.34 8.70
CA GLY A 95 14.98 -15.02 8.91
C GLY A 95 16.39 -14.91 8.34
N ALA A 96 17.23 -15.92 8.53
CA ALA A 96 18.59 -15.98 7.96
C ALA A 96 18.59 -16.04 6.43
N LEU A 97 17.65 -16.79 5.82
CA LEU A 97 17.49 -16.84 4.37
C LEU A 97 17.09 -15.49 3.81
N LEU A 98 16.10 -14.84 4.41
CA LEU A 98 15.66 -13.49 4.01
C LEU A 98 16.82 -12.45 4.10
N GLN A 99 17.61 -12.52 5.15
CA GLN A 99 18.76 -11.64 5.30
C GLN A 99 19.82 -11.90 4.22
N LYS A 100 20.09 -13.18 3.93
CA LYS A 100 21.03 -13.59 2.87
C LYS A 100 20.61 -13.07 1.49
N THR A 101 19.34 -13.14 1.15
CA THR A 101 18.84 -12.61 -0.13
C THR A 101 18.93 -11.09 -0.19
N ARG A 102 18.65 -10.37 0.90
CA ARG A 102 18.80 -8.90 0.99
C ARG A 102 20.24 -8.44 0.81
N GLU A 103 21.20 -9.16 1.41
CA GLU A 103 22.63 -8.87 1.23
C GLU A 103 23.08 -9.12 -0.21
N PHE A 104 22.60 -10.20 -0.81
CA PHE A 104 22.81 -10.50 -2.22
C PHE A 104 22.25 -9.39 -3.13
N ASP A 105 21.01 -8.95 -2.93
CA ASP A 105 20.38 -7.87 -3.70
C ASP A 105 21.18 -6.58 -3.60
N SER A 106 21.57 -6.19 -2.40
CA SER A 106 22.38 -4.98 -2.19
C SER A 106 23.73 -5.06 -2.91
N SER A 107 24.41 -6.22 -2.85
CA SER A 107 25.69 -6.41 -3.52
C SER A 107 25.57 -6.40 -5.06
N THR A 108 24.47 -6.94 -5.58
CA THR A 108 24.22 -6.99 -7.03
C THR A 108 23.85 -5.60 -7.56
N ALA A 109 23.02 -4.86 -6.84
CA ALA A 109 22.59 -3.51 -7.19
C ALA A 109 23.77 -2.55 -7.42
N THR A 110 24.89 -2.70 -6.68
CA THR A 110 26.08 -1.83 -6.88
C THR A 110 26.71 -1.93 -8.27
N HIS A 111 26.52 -3.06 -8.95
CA HIS A 111 26.96 -3.27 -10.33
C HIS A 111 25.99 -2.69 -11.36
N LEU A 112 24.76 -2.39 -10.98
CA LEU A 112 23.67 -1.98 -11.87
C LEU A 112 23.39 -0.47 -11.85
N VAL A 113 23.74 0.23 -10.77
CA VAL A 113 23.49 1.68 -10.57
C VAL A 113 23.90 2.54 -11.77
N PHE A 114 24.98 2.17 -12.49
CA PHE A 114 25.43 2.94 -13.64
C PHE A 114 24.40 3.01 -14.77
N PHE A 115 23.54 1.99 -14.91
CA PHE A 115 22.68 1.82 -16.08
C PHE A 115 21.60 2.90 -16.16
N ASP A 116 20.85 3.10 -15.09
CA ASP A 116 19.80 4.13 -15.00
C ASP A 116 20.44 5.53 -15.09
N LEU A 117 21.59 5.72 -14.44
CA LEU A 117 22.34 6.98 -14.54
C LEU A 117 22.79 7.28 -15.97
N GLU A 118 23.27 6.29 -16.72
CA GLU A 118 23.67 6.47 -18.11
C GLU A 118 22.48 6.68 -19.05
N ILE A 119 21.34 6.01 -18.82
CA ILE A 119 20.08 6.28 -19.55
C ILE A 119 19.70 7.76 -19.38
N GLY A 120 19.70 8.26 -18.15
CA GLY A 120 19.44 9.66 -17.86
C GLY A 120 20.41 10.62 -18.53
N ARG A 121 21.66 10.20 -18.77
CA ARG A 121 22.74 10.99 -19.40
C ARG A 121 22.88 10.81 -20.92
N ILE A 122 22.02 10.02 -21.58
CA ILE A 122 22.02 9.91 -23.05
C ILE A 122 21.90 11.33 -23.63
N PRO A 123 22.83 11.77 -24.51
CA PRO A 123 22.76 13.11 -25.06
C PRO A 123 21.42 13.38 -25.74
N PRO A 124 20.79 14.55 -25.53
CA PRO A 124 19.46 14.84 -26.06
C PRO A 124 19.30 14.57 -27.55
N GLN A 125 20.31 14.97 -28.36
CA GLN A 125 20.29 14.72 -29.80
C GLN A 125 20.36 13.23 -30.16
N THR A 126 21.07 12.43 -29.36
CA THR A 126 21.15 10.98 -29.55
C THR A 126 19.79 10.34 -29.18
N TYR A 127 19.19 10.72 -28.05
CA TYR A 127 17.91 10.22 -27.62
C TYR A 127 16.81 10.53 -28.65
N GLU A 128 16.70 11.79 -29.10
CA GLU A 128 15.73 12.20 -30.13
C GLU A 128 15.87 11.40 -31.43
N ARG A 129 17.07 10.97 -31.79
CA ARG A 129 17.33 10.16 -32.98
C ARG A 129 16.87 8.71 -32.84
N ILE A 130 16.91 8.12 -31.61
CA ILE A 130 16.65 6.69 -31.41
C ILE A 130 15.31 6.40 -30.73
N LYS A 131 14.74 7.35 -30.03
CA LYS A 131 13.56 7.15 -29.16
C LYS A 131 12.32 6.61 -29.89
N ASP A 132 12.14 6.97 -31.18
CA ASP A 132 10.99 6.53 -31.98
C ASP A 132 11.29 5.27 -32.79
N SER A 133 12.43 4.60 -32.51
CA SER A 133 12.72 3.30 -33.14
C SER A 133 11.72 2.24 -32.67
N PRO A 134 11.16 1.42 -33.57
CA PRO A 134 10.27 0.32 -33.20
C PRO A 134 10.88 -0.65 -32.18
N GLU A 135 12.20 -0.79 -32.15
CA GLU A 135 12.94 -1.66 -31.22
C GLU A 135 12.84 -1.17 -29.76
N LEU A 136 12.68 0.15 -29.55
CA LEU A 136 12.58 0.78 -28.24
C LEU A 136 11.14 1.14 -27.84
N ALA A 137 10.18 0.98 -28.75
CA ALA A 137 8.78 1.32 -28.47
C ALA A 137 8.23 0.69 -27.19
N PRO A 138 8.52 -0.60 -26.86
CA PRO A 138 8.06 -1.20 -25.61
C PRO A 138 8.64 -0.55 -24.35
N TYR A 139 9.84 0.00 -24.43
CA TYR A 139 10.58 0.59 -23.29
C TYR A 139 10.47 2.10 -23.21
N ARG A 140 9.62 2.70 -24.03
CA ARG A 140 9.55 4.16 -24.16
C ARG A 140 9.24 4.84 -22.84
N HIS A 141 8.27 4.29 -22.11
CA HIS A 141 7.84 4.85 -20.83
C HIS A 141 8.98 4.80 -19.81
N TYR A 142 9.59 3.63 -19.62
CA TYR A 142 10.74 3.46 -18.73
C TYR A 142 11.90 4.43 -19.07
N LEU A 143 12.26 4.53 -20.35
CA LEU A 143 13.33 5.42 -20.78
C LEU A 143 13.00 6.90 -20.54
N ASP A 144 11.77 7.32 -20.79
CA ASP A 144 11.33 8.69 -20.52
C ASP A 144 11.26 8.97 -19.01
N HIS A 145 10.89 7.97 -18.18
CA HIS A 145 10.92 8.06 -16.72
C HIS A 145 12.35 8.29 -16.20
N GLU A 146 13.31 7.42 -16.57
CA GLU A 146 14.70 7.53 -16.13
C GLU A 146 15.33 8.88 -16.56
N ARG A 147 14.93 9.40 -17.69
CA ARG A 147 15.37 10.72 -18.14
C ARG A 147 14.75 11.87 -17.35
N ARG A 148 13.54 11.73 -16.87
CA ARG A 148 12.93 12.71 -15.91
C ARG A 148 13.67 12.69 -14.58
N MET A 149 14.01 11.49 -14.07
CA MET A 149 14.78 11.30 -12.84
C MET A 149 16.20 11.89 -12.92
N ALA A 150 16.77 11.98 -14.12
CA ALA A 150 18.16 12.43 -14.35
C ALA A 150 18.48 13.82 -13.77
N ALA A 151 17.48 14.71 -13.69
CA ALA A 151 17.65 16.06 -13.09
C ALA A 151 17.97 16.00 -11.58
N HIS A 152 17.69 14.88 -10.94
CA HIS A 152 17.82 14.64 -9.50
C HIS A 152 18.87 13.58 -9.16
N ASN A 153 19.53 13.00 -10.16
CA ASN A 153 20.58 12.03 -9.96
C ASN A 153 21.89 12.72 -9.55
N LEU A 154 22.61 12.07 -8.64
CA LEU A 154 23.96 12.46 -8.28
C LEU A 154 24.99 11.77 -9.20
N ASP A 155 26.27 12.04 -8.97
CA ASP A 155 27.32 11.30 -9.68
C ASP A 155 27.40 9.85 -9.18
N GLU A 156 27.85 8.93 -10.04
CA GLU A 156 27.87 7.49 -9.74
C GLU A 156 28.59 7.16 -8.43
N ALA A 157 29.69 7.86 -8.13
CA ALA A 157 30.43 7.65 -6.89
C ALA A 157 29.62 8.06 -5.65
N GLU A 158 28.85 9.14 -5.76
CA GLU A 158 27.96 9.64 -4.70
C GLU A 158 26.77 8.70 -4.51
N GLU A 159 26.13 8.27 -5.61
CA GLU A 159 25.03 7.28 -5.56
C GLU A 159 25.49 5.97 -4.92
N LYS A 160 26.66 5.44 -5.29
CA LYS A 160 27.21 4.24 -4.66
C LYS A 160 27.43 4.41 -3.15
N ILE A 161 27.96 5.56 -2.70
CA ILE A 161 28.11 5.85 -1.27
C ILE A 161 26.74 5.87 -0.59
N LEU A 162 25.72 6.48 -1.22
CA LEU A 162 24.37 6.52 -0.67
C LEU A 162 23.76 5.13 -0.55
N VAL A 163 23.94 4.26 -1.55
CA VAL A 163 23.46 2.86 -1.54
C VAL A 163 24.17 2.04 -0.45
N GLU A 164 25.51 2.09 -0.41
CA GLU A 164 26.30 1.33 0.57
C GLU A 164 26.03 1.75 2.01
N THR A 165 25.81 3.05 2.24
CA THR A 165 25.57 3.58 3.60
C THR A 165 24.09 3.60 3.99
N ALA A 166 23.15 3.28 3.10
CA ALA A 166 21.71 3.36 3.38
C ALA A 166 21.30 2.59 4.65
N ASN A 167 21.87 1.40 4.87
CA ASN A 167 21.57 0.55 6.01
C ASN A 167 22.14 1.06 7.35
N SER A 168 23.04 2.04 7.33
CA SER A 168 23.59 2.70 8.52
C SER A 168 23.10 4.14 8.71
N ARG A 169 22.22 4.62 7.83
CA ARG A 169 21.60 5.95 7.86
C ARG A 169 20.09 5.84 8.08
N GLY A 170 19.27 6.48 7.27
CA GLY A 170 17.80 6.53 7.43
C GLY A 170 17.17 5.16 7.64
N ARG A 171 17.57 4.14 6.86
CA ARG A 171 17.06 2.77 7.05
C ARG A 171 17.34 2.20 8.44
N ALA A 172 18.48 2.54 9.06
CA ALA A 172 18.76 2.11 10.42
C ALA A 172 17.83 2.76 11.44
N PHE A 173 17.51 4.05 11.26
CA PHE A 173 16.57 4.78 12.12
C PHE A 173 15.13 4.32 11.91
N ALA A 174 14.70 4.11 10.69
CA ALA A 174 13.39 3.52 10.40
C ALA A 174 13.23 2.13 11.04
N ARG A 175 14.24 1.27 10.89
CA ARG A 175 14.29 -0.02 11.58
C ARG A 175 14.24 0.13 13.10
N LEU A 176 14.96 1.09 13.67
CA LEU A 176 14.93 1.35 15.12
C LEU A 176 13.52 1.71 15.59
N ALA A 177 12.79 2.58 14.86
CA ALA A 177 11.41 2.90 15.19
C ALA A 177 10.51 1.65 15.15
N THR A 178 10.64 0.82 14.11
CA THR A 178 9.91 -0.44 13.99
C THR A 178 10.20 -1.38 15.15
N GLU A 179 11.49 -1.54 15.55
CA GLU A 179 11.87 -2.37 16.69
C GLU A 179 11.35 -1.82 18.02
N VAL A 180 11.39 -0.50 18.22
CA VAL A 180 10.85 0.16 19.42
C VAL A 180 9.35 -0.09 19.52
N ASN A 181 8.60 0.14 18.43
CA ASN A 181 7.16 -0.05 18.41
C ASN A 181 6.77 -1.53 18.61
N SER A 182 7.42 -2.47 17.95
CA SER A 182 7.13 -3.90 18.08
C SER A 182 7.44 -4.48 19.45
N ARG A 183 8.44 -3.91 20.14
CA ARG A 183 8.81 -4.31 21.51
C ARG A 183 8.02 -3.58 22.58
N THR A 184 7.29 -2.51 22.22
CA THR A 184 6.44 -1.80 23.17
C THR A 184 5.37 -2.73 23.69
N ARG A 185 5.19 -2.73 25.02
CA ARG A 185 4.14 -3.48 25.70
C ARG A 185 3.18 -2.51 26.35
N PHE A 186 1.91 -2.81 26.21
CA PHE A 186 0.80 -1.99 26.66
C PHE A 186 0.17 -2.65 27.88
N HIS A 187 0.17 -1.96 29.02
CA HIS A 187 -0.40 -2.49 30.25
C HIS A 187 -1.83 -2.01 30.41
N MET A 188 -2.75 -2.94 30.48
CA MET A 188 -4.18 -2.68 30.63
C MET A 188 -4.70 -3.37 31.89
N GLU A 189 -5.49 -2.66 32.69
CA GLU A 189 -6.18 -3.26 33.84
C GLU A 189 -7.39 -4.07 33.36
N GLU A 190 -7.45 -5.35 33.73
CA GLU A 190 -8.57 -6.27 33.51
C GLU A 190 -9.08 -6.81 34.84
N GLU A 191 -10.22 -7.53 34.87
CA GLU A 191 -10.83 -8.05 36.10
C GLU A 191 -9.90 -8.95 36.93
N GLY A 192 -8.84 -9.50 36.35
CA GLY A 192 -7.83 -10.34 37.00
C GLY A 192 -6.53 -9.63 37.40
N GLY A 193 -6.41 -8.32 37.17
CA GLY A 193 -5.20 -7.51 37.36
C GLY A 193 -4.63 -6.96 36.05
N ALA A 194 -3.45 -6.31 36.13
CA ALA A 194 -2.79 -5.74 34.96
C ALA A 194 -2.32 -6.85 34.00
N VAL A 195 -2.69 -6.73 32.71
CA VAL A 195 -2.29 -7.62 31.61
C VAL A 195 -1.42 -6.84 30.64
N GLU A 196 -0.37 -7.48 30.17
CA GLU A 196 0.55 -6.95 29.16
C GLU A 196 0.10 -7.41 27.76
N LYS A 197 -0.04 -6.46 26.83
CA LYS A 197 -0.48 -6.71 25.44
C LYS A 197 0.54 -6.14 24.45
N THR A 198 0.60 -6.76 23.28
CA THR A 198 1.29 -6.22 22.10
C THR A 198 0.48 -5.08 21.47
N GLN A 199 1.08 -4.37 20.51
CA GLN A 199 0.38 -3.32 19.76
C GLN A 199 -0.86 -3.85 19.04
N SER A 200 -0.75 -4.99 18.36
CA SER A 200 -1.88 -5.59 17.63
C SER A 200 -3.01 -5.98 18.58
N GLU A 201 -2.69 -6.64 19.70
CA GLU A 201 -3.70 -7.06 20.70
C GLU A 201 -4.42 -5.87 21.33
N ILE A 202 -3.72 -4.78 21.63
CA ILE A 202 -4.35 -3.62 22.26
C ILE A 202 -5.19 -2.80 21.26
N LEU A 203 -4.76 -2.70 19.99
CA LEU A 203 -5.50 -1.98 18.95
C LEU A 203 -6.84 -2.66 18.61
N VAL A 204 -6.90 -3.99 18.64
CA VAL A 204 -8.15 -4.75 18.44
C VAL A 204 -9.19 -4.39 19.49
N LEU A 205 -8.79 -4.07 20.74
CA LEU A 205 -9.71 -3.68 21.81
C LEU A 205 -10.36 -2.31 21.60
N LEU A 206 -9.91 -1.51 20.63
CA LEU A 206 -10.64 -0.30 20.22
C LEU A 206 -11.93 -0.61 19.45
N TYR A 207 -12.08 -1.84 18.96
CA TYR A 207 -13.31 -2.35 18.32
C TYR A 207 -14.23 -3.11 19.29
N ASP A 208 -13.87 -3.22 20.57
CA ASP A 208 -14.69 -3.94 21.57
C ASP A 208 -16.07 -3.26 21.72
N PRO A 209 -17.17 -4.01 21.80
CA PRO A 209 -18.51 -3.46 22.07
C PRO A 209 -18.60 -2.66 23.38
N ASP A 210 -17.85 -3.09 24.42
CA ASP A 210 -17.82 -2.39 25.71
C ASP A 210 -16.99 -1.10 25.63
N ARG A 211 -17.66 0.03 25.91
CA ARG A 211 -17.02 1.36 25.88
C ARG A 211 -15.89 1.51 26.90
N ASP A 212 -16.01 0.89 28.08
CA ASP A 212 -15.00 0.99 29.12
C ASP A 212 -13.73 0.23 28.73
N THR A 213 -13.89 -0.91 28.07
CA THR A 213 -12.76 -1.65 27.47
C THR A 213 -12.05 -0.79 26.42
N ARG A 214 -12.76 -0.13 25.49
CA ARG A 214 -12.15 0.78 24.51
C ARG A 214 -11.42 1.94 25.17
N ARG A 215 -12.00 2.56 26.19
CA ARG A 215 -11.41 3.66 26.95
C ARG A 215 -10.11 3.22 27.65
N ARG A 216 -10.09 2.07 28.30
CA ARG A 216 -8.92 1.50 28.96
C ARG A 216 -7.83 1.14 27.96
N ALA A 217 -8.20 0.56 26.80
CA ALA A 217 -7.28 0.26 25.71
C ALA A 217 -6.62 1.54 25.18
N ALA A 218 -7.40 2.59 24.90
CA ALA A 218 -6.85 3.88 24.44
C ALA A 218 -5.89 4.52 25.47
N ALA A 219 -6.22 4.46 26.74
CA ALA A 219 -5.34 4.94 27.81
C ALA A 219 -4.04 4.14 27.86
N ALA A 220 -4.10 2.81 27.75
CA ALA A 220 -2.94 1.94 27.72
C ALA A 220 -2.06 2.20 26.48
N ILE A 221 -2.67 2.42 25.30
CA ILE A 221 -1.97 2.80 24.07
C ILE A 221 -1.19 4.10 24.31
N THR A 222 -1.86 5.13 24.79
CA THR A 222 -1.25 6.44 25.04
C THR A 222 -0.09 6.33 26.01
N GLU A 223 -0.25 5.62 27.13
CA GLU A 223 0.81 5.43 28.11
C GLU A 223 2.01 4.65 27.53
N GLY A 224 1.73 3.59 26.75
CA GLY A 224 2.77 2.81 26.10
C GLY A 224 3.57 3.63 25.09
N LEU A 225 2.91 4.44 24.27
CA LEU A 225 3.55 5.34 23.31
C LEU A 225 4.39 6.42 24.01
N ARG A 226 3.85 7.05 25.04
CA ARG A 226 4.56 8.11 25.80
C ARG A 226 5.89 7.64 26.39
N ARG A 227 6.02 6.38 26.75
CA ARG A 227 7.31 5.82 27.25
C ARG A 227 8.43 5.91 26.21
N ASN A 228 8.07 5.88 24.93
CA ASN A 228 9.01 5.90 23.81
C ASN A 228 9.09 7.25 23.09
N THR A 229 8.35 8.27 23.53
CA THR A 229 8.30 9.60 22.89
C THR A 229 9.68 10.14 22.58
N HIS A 230 10.61 10.09 23.55
CA HIS A 230 11.98 10.57 23.38
C HIS A 230 12.69 9.89 22.19
N VAL A 231 12.64 8.55 22.11
CA VAL A 231 13.32 7.81 21.02
C VAL A 231 12.65 8.07 19.68
N CYS A 232 11.33 7.98 19.62
CA CYS A 232 10.58 8.15 18.35
C CYS A 232 10.67 9.59 17.84
N THR A 233 10.65 10.59 18.73
CA THR A 233 10.87 12.00 18.35
C THR A 233 12.27 12.22 17.78
N PHE A 234 13.29 11.65 18.41
CA PHE A 234 14.66 11.73 17.90
C PHE A 234 14.80 11.06 16.54
N VAL A 235 14.22 9.86 16.39
CA VAL A 235 14.23 9.12 15.11
C VAL A 235 13.55 9.95 14.03
N TYR A 236 12.34 10.46 14.29
CA TYR A 236 11.59 11.22 13.28
C TYR A 236 12.33 12.52 12.90
N ASN A 237 12.85 13.29 13.84
CA ASN A 237 13.70 14.44 13.54
C ASN A 237 14.93 14.10 12.69
N THR A 238 15.54 12.94 12.94
CA THR A 238 16.70 12.47 12.15
C THR A 238 16.29 12.17 10.71
N LEU A 239 15.15 11.49 10.50
CA LEU A 239 14.64 11.18 9.18
C LEU A 239 14.19 12.44 8.42
N LEU A 240 13.50 13.37 9.10
CA LEU A 240 13.13 14.67 8.53
C LEU A 240 14.38 15.45 8.06
N HIS A 241 15.45 15.41 8.84
CA HIS A 241 16.71 16.08 8.50
C HIS A 241 17.46 15.37 7.37
N GLU A 242 17.51 14.05 7.38
CA GLU A 242 18.11 13.27 6.27
C GLU A 242 17.39 13.58 4.97
N LYS A 243 16.04 13.61 4.99
CA LYS A 243 15.22 13.95 3.81
C LYS A 243 15.54 15.37 3.31
N GLU A 244 15.67 16.35 4.21
CA GLU A 244 16.07 17.71 3.84
C GLU A 244 17.45 17.74 3.15
N VAL A 245 18.43 17.02 3.69
CA VAL A 245 19.78 16.94 3.13
C VAL A 245 19.73 16.30 1.74
N LEU A 246 19.03 15.17 1.59
CA LEU A 246 18.92 14.47 0.32
C LEU A 246 18.17 15.30 -0.74
N ASP A 247 17.09 15.97 -0.35
CA ASP A 247 16.34 16.86 -1.25
C ASP A 247 17.22 17.99 -1.78
N ARG A 248 18.01 18.61 -0.90
CA ARG A 248 18.96 19.66 -1.29
C ARG A 248 20.05 19.15 -2.22
N LEU A 249 20.63 17.99 -1.93
CA LEU A 249 21.66 17.37 -2.78
C LEU A 249 21.09 17.02 -4.16
N ARG A 250 19.86 16.49 -4.21
CA ARG A 250 19.17 16.08 -5.44
C ARG A 250 18.39 17.22 -6.10
N SER A 251 18.46 18.45 -5.57
CA SER A 251 17.81 19.63 -6.14
C SER A 251 16.27 19.56 -6.18
N TYR A 252 15.65 18.84 -5.24
CA TYR A 252 14.20 18.93 -5.02
C TYR A 252 13.84 20.24 -4.31
N ARG A 253 12.71 20.84 -4.68
CA ARG A 253 12.27 22.16 -4.15
C ARG A 253 11.42 22.01 -2.89
N ALA A 254 10.47 21.07 -2.93
CA ALA A 254 9.59 20.74 -1.82
C ALA A 254 9.89 19.33 -1.28
N PRO A 255 9.57 19.05 -0.02
CA PRO A 255 9.84 17.73 0.57
C PRO A 255 9.07 16.60 -0.13
N GLU A 256 7.90 16.87 -0.70
CA GLU A 256 7.05 15.93 -1.39
C GLU A 256 7.45 15.66 -2.86
N ASP A 257 8.26 16.53 -3.48
CA ASP A 257 8.56 16.47 -4.93
C ASP A 257 9.09 15.11 -5.39
N SER A 258 9.99 14.48 -4.60
CA SER A 258 10.52 13.17 -4.96
C SER A 258 9.43 12.10 -5.04
N ARG A 259 8.46 12.13 -4.10
CA ARG A 259 7.34 11.20 -4.10
C ARG A 259 6.39 11.46 -5.27
N HIS A 260 6.16 12.73 -5.62
CA HIS A 260 5.36 13.06 -6.80
C HIS A 260 6.00 12.55 -8.08
N LEU A 261 7.32 12.69 -8.20
CA LEU A 261 8.06 12.19 -9.36
C LEU A 261 8.05 10.66 -9.43
N ASP A 262 8.27 9.96 -8.31
CA ASP A 262 8.19 8.49 -8.24
C ASP A 262 6.78 7.97 -8.59
N ASN A 263 5.74 8.71 -8.23
CA ASN A 263 4.34 8.38 -8.53
C ASN A 263 3.88 8.90 -9.92
N GLU A 264 4.75 9.55 -10.65
CA GLU A 264 4.46 10.16 -11.95
C GLU A 264 3.24 11.10 -11.94
N LEU A 265 3.07 11.84 -10.84
CA LEU A 265 2.03 12.83 -10.65
C LEU A 265 2.65 14.23 -10.52
N SER A 266 1.95 15.24 -11.03
CA SER A 266 2.32 16.62 -10.74
C SER A 266 1.86 17.05 -9.34
N GLY A 267 2.57 18.01 -8.73
CA GLY A 267 2.15 18.58 -7.46
C GLY A 267 0.73 19.17 -7.53
N GLU A 268 0.34 19.75 -8.68
CA GLU A 268 -1.02 20.29 -8.89
C GLU A 268 -2.11 19.22 -8.75
N VAL A 269 -1.86 18.00 -9.22
CA VAL A 269 -2.80 16.87 -9.08
C VAL A 269 -2.94 16.48 -7.61
N VAL A 270 -1.82 16.34 -6.90
CA VAL A 270 -1.84 15.94 -5.48
C VAL A 270 -2.46 17.04 -4.60
N ASP A 271 -2.18 18.30 -4.90
CA ASP A 271 -2.81 19.44 -4.22
C ASP A 271 -4.32 19.45 -4.46
N ALA A 272 -4.79 19.17 -5.70
CA ALA A 272 -6.22 19.08 -6.00
C ALA A 272 -6.90 17.99 -5.16
N VAL A 273 -6.32 16.77 -5.07
CA VAL A 273 -6.83 15.69 -4.22
C VAL A 273 -6.89 16.14 -2.75
N SER A 274 -5.77 16.67 -2.23
CA SER A 274 -5.64 17.07 -0.82
C SER A 274 -6.64 18.16 -0.44
N GLU A 275 -6.78 19.20 -1.28
CA GLU A 275 -7.66 20.33 -1.02
C GLU A 275 -9.14 19.95 -1.12
N VAL A 276 -9.52 19.12 -2.11
CA VAL A 276 -10.89 18.63 -2.25
C VAL A 276 -11.26 17.74 -1.07
N CYS A 277 -10.40 16.83 -0.66
CA CYS A 277 -10.66 16.00 0.52
C CYS A 277 -10.82 16.86 1.79
N ALA A 278 -9.94 17.81 2.02
CA ALA A 278 -10.03 18.71 3.18
C ALA A 278 -11.31 19.55 3.17
N ALA A 279 -11.75 20.03 2.00
CA ALA A 279 -13.02 20.76 1.86
C ALA A 279 -14.26 19.88 2.17
N ASN A 280 -14.11 18.55 2.12
CA ASN A 280 -15.19 17.59 2.39
C ASN A 280 -15.13 16.95 3.79
N TYR A 281 -14.31 17.44 4.72
CA TYR A 281 -14.27 16.97 6.11
C TYR A 281 -15.62 17.08 6.84
N GLY A 282 -16.52 17.95 6.37
CA GLY A 282 -17.90 17.99 6.86
C GLY A 282 -18.68 16.68 6.68
N THR A 283 -18.33 15.86 5.70
CA THR A 283 -18.91 14.52 5.51
C THR A 283 -18.48 13.56 6.64
N VAL A 284 -17.23 13.68 7.09
CA VAL A 284 -16.70 12.91 8.23
C VAL A 284 -17.46 13.29 9.51
N ALA A 285 -17.59 14.60 9.76
CA ALA A 285 -18.35 15.09 10.92
C ALA A 285 -19.82 14.62 10.90
N ALA A 286 -20.49 14.70 9.74
CA ALA A 286 -21.88 14.24 9.60
C ALA A 286 -22.04 12.76 9.98
N TYR A 287 -21.13 11.89 9.54
CA TYR A 287 -21.15 10.47 9.89
C TYR A 287 -20.91 10.23 11.40
N TYR A 288 -19.92 10.90 12.01
CA TYR A 288 -19.66 10.68 13.44
C TYR A 288 -20.75 11.26 14.33
N HIS A 289 -21.46 12.30 13.90
CA HIS A 289 -22.71 12.71 14.56
C HIS A 289 -23.80 11.63 14.45
N LEU A 290 -23.94 10.95 13.30
CA LEU A 290 -24.82 9.80 13.14
C LEU A 290 -24.40 8.67 14.07
N LYS A 291 -23.12 8.28 14.05
CA LYS A 291 -22.58 7.19 14.88
C LYS A 291 -22.80 7.43 16.38
N ARG A 292 -22.62 8.68 16.83
CA ARG A 292 -22.92 9.06 18.22
C ARG A 292 -24.36 8.75 18.60
N ARG A 293 -25.33 9.06 17.71
CA ARG A 293 -26.75 8.76 17.94
C ARG A 293 -27.02 7.26 17.97
N LEU A 294 -26.44 6.52 17.02
CA LEU A 294 -26.59 5.06 16.95
C LEU A 294 -26.05 4.34 18.19
N LEU A 295 -24.96 4.83 18.74
CA LEU A 295 -24.36 4.31 19.98
C LEU A 295 -25.06 4.82 21.24
N GLY A 296 -26.00 5.76 21.14
CA GLY A 296 -26.71 6.35 22.30
C GLY A 296 -25.79 7.13 23.24
N LEU A 297 -24.73 7.75 22.71
CA LEU A 297 -23.72 8.47 23.49
C LEU A 297 -24.01 9.98 23.50
N ASP A 298 -23.79 10.63 24.66
CA ASP A 298 -23.85 12.09 24.76
C ASP A 298 -22.67 12.76 24.05
N GLU A 299 -21.49 12.13 24.10
CA GLU A 299 -20.24 12.57 23.49
C GLU A 299 -19.52 11.39 22.87
N LEU A 300 -18.96 11.60 21.67
CA LEU A 300 -18.10 10.65 20.98
C LEU A 300 -16.63 11.06 21.12
N THR A 301 -15.80 10.18 21.63
CA THR A 301 -14.37 10.40 21.82
C THR A 301 -13.54 9.57 20.83
N HIS A 302 -12.23 9.83 20.72
CA HIS A 302 -11.34 9.15 19.78
C HIS A 302 -11.34 7.61 19.93
N TYR A 303 -11.60 7.05 21.12
CA TYR A 303 -11.73 5.61 21.34
C TYR A 303 -13.10 5.03 20.97
N ASP A 304 -14.09 5.88 20.69
CA ASP A 304 -15.43 5.44 20.26
C ASP A 304 -15.54 5.32 18.72
N ARG A 305 -14.56 5.84 17.99
CA ARG A 305 -14.64 5.90 16.52
C ARG A 305 -14.74 4.53 15.85
N TYR A 306 -14.20 3.49 16.47
CA TYR A 306 -14.22 2.11 15.97
C TYR A 306 -15.28 1.22 16.68
N ALA A 307 -16.09 1.78 17.55
CA ALA A 307 -17.15 1.03 18.21
C ALA A 307 -18.10 0.37 17.19
N PRO A 308 -18.38 -0.92 17.27
CA PRO A 308 -19.29 -1.58 16.35
C PRO A 308 -20.71 -1.05 16.50
N ILE A 309 -21.44 -0.96 15.39
CA ILE A 309 -22.86 -0.51 15.38
C ILE A 309 -23.80 -1.65 15.70
N THR A 310 -23.43 -2.89 15.33
CA THR A 310 -24.20 -4.11 15.67
C THR A 310 -23.22 -5.20 16.12
N GLY A 311 -23.72 -6.12 16.99
CA GLY A 311 -22.88 -7.12 17.64
C GLY A 311 -22.99 -8.55 17.10
N ASP A 312 -23.64 -8.79 15.96
CA ASP A 312 -23.75 -10.14 15.41
C ASP A 312 -22.55 -10.46 14.51
N GLU A 313 -21.71 -11.38 14.98
CA GLU A 313 -20.62 -11.96 14.18
C GLU A 313 -21.21 -13.00 13.23
N THR A 314 -21.20 -12.71 11.93
CA THR A 314 -21.50 -13.69 10.89
C THR A 314 -20.21 -14.47 10.59
N ASP A 315 -20.23 -15.79 10.77
CA ASP A 315 -19.12 -16.69 10.43
C ASP A 315 -19.32 -17.24 9.00
N ILE A 316 -18.47 -16.83 8.06
CA ILE A 316 -18.50 -17.20 6.66
C ILE A 316 -17.36 -18.18 6.39
N PRO A 317 -17.63 -19.48 6.12
CA PRO A 317 -16.60 -20.44 5.73
C PRO A 317 -15.84 -20.02 4.47
N PHE A 318 -14.57 -20.39 4.36
CA PHE A 318 -13.71 -19.98 3.22
C PHE A 318 -14.27 -20.40 1.86
N GLY A 319 -14.85 -21.61 1.76
CA GLY A 319 -15.53 -22.05 0.53
C GLY A 319 -16.71 -21.17 0.15
N GLN A 320 -17.49 -20.69 1.12
CA GLN A 320 -18.57 -19.73 0.86
C GLN A 320 -18.01 -18.37 0.47
N ALA A 321 -16.92 -17.92 1.12
CA ALA A 321 -16.24 -16.67 0.74
C ALA A 321 -15.76 -16.71 -0.71
N ARG A 322 -15.13 -17.83 -1.12
CA ARG A 322 -14.76 -18.07 -2.52
C ARG A 322 -15.96 -17.92 -3.46
N ASP A 323 -17.08 -18.57 -3.13
CA ASP A 323 -18.26 -18.56 -4.00
C ASP A 323 -18.90 -17.16 -4.09
N ILE A 324 -18.88 -16.38 -2.99
CA ILE A 324 -19.30 -14.98 -2.98
C ILE A 324 -18.39 -14.14 -3.88
N VAL A 325 -17.08 -14.26 -3.73
CA VAL A 325 -16.10 -13.46 -4.50
C VAL A 325 -16.17 -13.80 -5.98
N LEU A 326 -16.09 -15.09 -6.35
CA LEU A 326 -16.17 -15.51 -7.74
C LEU A 326 -17.53 -15.18 -8.37
N GLY A 327 -18.62 -15.30 -7.61
CA GLY A 327 -19.94 -14.89 -8.08
C GLY A 327 -20.02 -13.38 -8.36
N SER A 328 -19.46 -12.54 -7.47
CA SER A 328 -19.41 -11.08 -7.67
C SER A 328 -18.55 -10.70 -8.90
N PHE A 329 -17.42 -11.38 -9.07
CA PHE A 329 -16.55 -11.17 -10.21
C PHE A 329 -17.20 -11.61 -11.53
N GLY A 330 -17.96 -12.73 -11.52
CA GLY A 330 -18.67 -13.23 -12.66
C GLY A 330 -19.81 -12.32 -13.12
N GLU A 331 -20.45 -11.59 -12.24
CA GLU A 331 -21.44 -10.56 -12.56
C GLU A 331 -20.82 -9.36 -13.28
N PHE A 332 -19.58 -9.02 -12.98
CA PHE A 332 -18.82 -8.00 -13.70
C PHE A 332 -18.32 -8.53 -15.05
N SER A 333 -17.62 -9.67 -15.04
CA SER A 333 -17.11 -10.31 -16.26
C SER A 333 -16.69 -11.76 -15.98
N PRO A 334 -17.11 -12.74 -16.82
CA PRO A 334 -16.61 -14.12 -16.73
C PRO A 334 -15.08 -14.22 -16.79
N ARG A 335 -14.42 -13.29 -17.47
CA ARG A 335 -12.96 -13.22 -17.58
C ARG A 335 -12.28 -13.05 -16.21
N LEU A 336 -12.90 -12.36 -15.23
CA LEU A 336 -12.35 -12.26 -13.88
C LEU A 336 -12.39 -13.61 -13.17
N VAL A 337 -13.43 -14.41 -13.38
CA VAL A 337 -13.52 -15.77 -12.83
C VAL A 337 -12.41 -16.65 -13.41
N ASP A 338 -12.22 -16.63 -14.73
CA ASP A 338 -11.16 -17.39 -15.43
C ASP A 338 -9.76 -17.05 -14.88
N ILE A 339 -9.52 -15.79 -14.50
CA ILE A 339 -8.25 -15.33 -13.90
C ILE A 339 -8.13 -15.82 -12.44
N CYS A 340 -9.22 -15.81 -11.67
CA CYS A 340 -9.18 -16.07 -10.23
C CYS A 340 -9.29 -17.57 -9.85
N GLU A 341 -9.97 -18.40 -10.62
CA GLU A 341 -10.11 -19.83 -10.32
C GLU A 341 -8.76 -20.53 -10.06
N PRO A 342 -7.68 -20.29 -10.85
CA PRO A 342 -6.37 -20.88 -10.59
C PRO A 342 -5.78 -20.58 -9.21
N PHE A 343 -6.10 -19.43 -8.62
CA PHE A 343 -5.62 -19.07 -7.28
C PHE A 343 -6.11 -20.05 -6.22
N PHE A 344 -7.34 -20.51 -6.34
CA PHE A 344 -7.95 -21.49 -5.44
C PHE A 344 -7.50 -22.92 -5.78
N GLU A 345 -7.48 -23.29 -7.07
CA GLU A 345 -7.19 -24.65 -7.52
C GLU A 345 -5.72 -25.03 -7.37
N ARG A 346 -4.80 -24.08 -7.60
CA ARG A 346 -3.35 -24.30 -7.65
C ARG A 346 -2.61 -23.91 -6.38
N ARG A 347 -3.36 -23.61 -5.31
CA ARG A 347 -2.78 -23.24 -4.02
C ARG A 347 -1.87 -22.00 -4.10
N TRP A 348 -2.34 -20.96 -4.76
CA TRP A 348 -1.65 -19.66 -4.81
C TRP A 348 -2.05 -18.74 -3.65
N ILE A 349 -2.97 -19.21 -2.79
CA ILE A 349 -3.47 -18.50 -1.60
C ILE A 349 -2.98 -19.22 -0.34
N ASP A 350 -2.44 -18.46 0.61
CA ASP A 350 -2.16 -18.89 1.99
C ASP A 350 -3.14 -18.16 2.93
N ALA A 351 -4.18 -18.87 3.40
CA ALA A 351 -5.22 -18.28 4.24
C ALA A 351 -5.24 -18.87 5.67
N ALA A 352 -4.51 -19.97 5.92
CA ALA A 352 -4.51 -20.64 7.21
C ALA A 352 -3.89 -19.77 8.30
N LEU A 353 -4.52 -19.75 9.49
CA LEU A 353 -3.92 -19.17 10.69
C LEU A 353 -2.79 -20.09 11.20
N ALA A 354 -1.67 -19.52 11.61
CA ALA A 354 -0.57 -20.24 12.20
C ALA A 354 0.19 -19.37 13.22
N ASP A 355 0.77 -20.03 14.23
CA ASP A 355 1.68 -19.37 15.16
C ASP A 355 2.91 -18.85 14.42
N GLY A 356 3.34 -17.63 14.72
CA GLY A 356 4.49 -17.00 14.06
C GLY A 356 4.19 -16.42 12.67
N LYS A 357 3.01 -16.67 12.10
CA LYS A 357 2.60 -16.11 10.82
C LYS A 357 2.51 -14.58 10.89
N ARG A 358 2.96 -13.90 9.83
CA ARG A 358 2.86 -12.44 9.71
C ARG A 358 1.39 -12.00 9.74
N GLY A 359 1.10 -10.91 10.46
CA GLY A 359 -0.23 -10.30 10.45
C GLY A 359 -0.51 -9.53 9.16
N GLY A 360 -1.80 -9.27 8.90
CA GLY A 360 -2.29 -8.57 7.73
C GLY A 360 -2.49 -9.50 6.52
N ALA A 361 -2.64 -8.89 5.33
CA ALA A 361 -2.81 -9.56 4.05
C ALA A 361 -1.96 -8.84 2.98
N TYR A 362 -1.63 -9.52 1.89
CA TYR A 362 -1.01 -8.94 0.72
C TYR A 362 -1.06 -9.90 -0.48
N CYS A 363 -0.98 -9.34 -1.68
CA CYS A 363 -0.67 -10.05 -2.90
C CYS A 363 0.74 -9.70 -3.37
N ALA A 364 1.51 -10.68 -3.83
CA ALA A 364 2.87 -10.51 -4.32
C ALA A 364 2.98 -10.97 -5.78
N GLY A 365 3.01 -10.04 -6.72
CA GLY A 365 3.54 -10.25 -8.07
C GLY A 365 5.07 -10.22 -8.02
N VAL A 366 5.72 -11.12 -8.72
CA VAL A 366 7.20 -11.23 -8.71
C VAL A 366 7.76 -10.79 -10.05
N THR A 367 7.44 -11.51 -11.09
CA THR A 367 7.87 -11.26 -12.47
C THR A 367 6.75 -11.64 -13.43
N PRO A 368 6.69 -11.08 -14.64
CA PRO A 368 5.62 -11.37 -15.60
C PRO A 368 5.47 -12.84 -16.00
N ASP A 369 6.50 -13.65 -15.84
CA ASP A 369 6.51 -15.08 -16.14
C ASP A 369 6.00 -15.97 -15.00
N LEU A 370 5.72 -15.39 -13.82
CA LEU A 370 5.21 -16.08 -12.63
C LEU A 370 3.79 -15.61 -12.29
N HIS A 371 3.04 -16.48 -11.65
CA HIS A 371 1.76 -16.09 -11.06
C HIS A 371 1.95 -15.28 -9.76
N PRO A 372 1.00 -14.44 -9.38
CA PRO A 372 1.00 -13.78 -8.07
C PRO A 372 0.69 -14.75 -6.93
N TYR A 373 1.10 -14.37 -5.71
CA TYR A 373 0.89 -15.14 -4.47
C TYR A 373 0.08 -14.31 -3.48
N VAL A 374 -1.08 -14.85 -3.04
CA VAL A 374 -1.99 -14.19 -2.09
C VAL A 374 -1.75 -14.69 -0.68
N PHE A 375 -1.60 -13.79 0.27
CA PHE A 375 -1.40 -14.06 1.69
C PHE A 375 -2.52 -13.43 2.52
N LEU A 376 -3.16 -14.23 3.37
CA LEU A 376 -4.29 -13.86 4.22
C LEU A 376 -4.14 -14.44 5.62
N ASN A 377 -4.90 -13.87 6.57
CA ASN A 377 -5.19 -14.44 7.88
C ASN A 377 -6.71 -14.55 8.01
N TYR A 378 -7.31 -15.64 7.50
CA TYR A 378 -8.76 -15.78 7.36
C TYR A 378 -9.40 -16.30 8.65
N THR A 379 -10.34 -15.54 9.23
CA THR A 379 -11.06 -15.86 10.47
C THR A 379 -12.55 -16.11 10.28
N GLY A 380 -13.10 -15.83 9.09
CA GLY A 380 -14.51 -16.05 8.76
C GLY A 380 -15.39 -14.81 8.88
N SER A 381 -14.81 -13.64 9.12
CA SER A 381 -15.60 -12.39 9.18
C SER A 381 -15.99 -11.88 7.79
N PRO A 382 -17.08 -11.10 7.64
CA PRO A 382 -17.38 -10.41 6.39
C PRO A 382 -16.23 -9.53 5.88
N ARG A 383 -15.43 -8.98 6.80
CA ARG A 383 -14.22 -8.22 6.47
C ARG A 383 -13.17 -9.10 5.78
N ASP A 384 -13.02 -10.36 6.20
CA ASP A 384 -12.06 -11.27 5.58
C ASP A 384 -12.47 -11.64 4.14
N VAL A 385 -13.77 -11.70 3.85
CA VAL A 385 -14.29 -11.87 2.48
C VAL A 385 -13.91 -10.67 1.61
N MET A 386 -14.03 -9.45 2.14
CA MET A 386 -13.60 -8.23 1.48
C MET A 386 -12.08 -8.21 1.27
N THR A 387 -11.30 -8.63 2.27
CA THR A 387 -9.84 -8.74 2.17
C THR A 387 -9.43 -9.77 1.12
N LEU A 388 -10.10 -10.94 1.04
CA LEU A 388 -9.88 -11.93 -0.02
C LEU A 388 -10.12 -11.33 -1.41
N ALA A 389 -11.21 -10.58 -1.57
CA ALA A 389 -11.51 -9.89 -2.83
C ALA A 389 -10.45 -8.83 -3.18
N HIS A 390 -9.97 -8.08 -2.18
CA HIS A 390 -8.91 -7.09 -2.31
C HIS A 390 -7.63 -7.73 -2.86
N GLU A 391 -7.13 -8.75 -2.18
CA GLU A 391 -5.87 -9.40 -2.57
C GLU A 391 -5.98 -10.12 -3.94
N LEU A 392 -7.13 -10.70 -4.23
CA LEU A 392 -7.40 -11.24 -5.58
C LEU A 392 -7.47 -10.12 -6.63
N GLY A 393 -7.93 -8.92 -6.28
CA GLY A 393 -7.90 -7.77 -7.16
C GLY A 393 -6.48 -7.38 -7.57
N HIS A 394 -5.51 -7.37 -6.63
CA HIS A 394 -4.10 -7.23 -6.96
C HIS A 394 -3.62 -8.36 -7.88
N GLY A 395 -3.98 -9.61 -7.57
CA GLY A 395 -3.65 -10.76 -8.41
C GLY A 395 -4.20 -10.63 -9.84
N ILE A 396 -5.43 -10.13 -10.00
CA ILE A 396 -6.02 -9.82 -11.30
C ILE A 396 -5.18 -8.77 -12.05
N HIS A 397 -4.78 -7.70 -11.35
CA HIS A 397 -3.96 -6.64 -11.94
C HIS A 397 -2.64 -7.21 -12.46
N ASP A 398 -1.91 -7.96 -11.65
CA ASP A 398 -0.65 -8.59 -12.01
C ASP A 398 -0.79 -9.54 -13.20
N VAL A 399 -1.83 -10.40 -13.20
CA VAL A 399 -2.09 -11.31 -14.33
C VAL A 399 -2.40 -10.54 -15.63
N LEU A 400 -3.19 -9.47 -15.56
CA LEU A 400 -3.50 -8.66 -16.75
C LEU A 400 -2.28 -7.88 -17.24
N ALA A 401 -1.45 -7.37 -16.31
CA ALA A 401 -0.23 -6.62 -16.63
C ALA A 401 0.93 -7.51 -17.11
N SER A 402 0.83 -8.85 -17.00
CA SER A 402 1.90 -9.79 -17.37
C SER A 402 2.28 -9.78 -18.87
N GLY A 403 1.48 -9.12 -19.69
CA GLY A 403 1.82 -8.85 -21.10
C GLY A 403 2.91 -7.78 -21.28
N ASN A 404 3.22 -7.00 -20.26
CA ASN A 404 4.31 -6.03 -20.27
C ASN A 404 5.64 -6.71 -19.95
N HIS A 405 6.74 -6.04 -20.30
CA HIS A 405 8.06 -6.46 -19.82
C HIS A 405 8.27 -6.03 -18.35
N LEU A 406 9.30 -6.58 -17.71
CA LEU A 406 9.50 -6.46 -16.27
C LEU A 406 9.60 -5.00 -15.78
N LEU A 407 10.23 -4.11 -16.55
CA LEU A 407 10.44 -2.71 -16.15
C LEU A 407 9.16 -1.87 -16.11
N ASP A 408 8.12 -2.30 -16.83
CA ASP A 408 6.80 -1.66 -16.86
C ASP A 408 5.68 -2.60 -16.34
N TYR A 409 6.04 -3.65 -15.59
CA TYR A 409 5.08 -4.64 -15.09
C TYR A 409 4.20 -4.07 -13.97
N HIS A 410 4.82 -3.50 -12.94
CA HIS A 410 4.10 -2.96 -11.80
C HIS A 410 3.66 -1.50 -12.02
N PRO A 411 2.40 -1.18 -11.75
CA PRO A 411 1.95 0.21 -11.79
C PRO A 411 2.56 1.03 -10.65
N VAL A 412 2.58 2.36 -10.83
CA VAL A 412 2.93 3.28 -9.75
C VAL A 412 1.91 3.23 -8.61
N LEU A 413 2.34 3.58 -7.38
CA LEU A 413 1.54 3.42 -6.16
C LEU A 413 0.10 3.97 -6.24
N PRO A 414 -0.19 5.15 -6.83
CA PRO A 414 -1.57 5.65 -6.94
C PRO A 414 -2.49 4.76 -7.76
N MET A 415 -1.95 3.94 -8.68
CA MET A 415 -2.70 3.02 -9.54
C MET A 415 -2.73 1.59 -8.99
N ALA A 416 -1.90 1.26 -8.00
CA ALA A 416 -1.76 -0.09 -7.48
C ALA A 416 -3.08 -0.63 -6.88
N GLU A 417 -3.84 0.24 -6.20
CA GLU A 417 -5.12 -0.12 -5.56
C GLU A 417 -6.32 -0.11 -6.51
N THR A 418 -6.11 0.17 -7.81
CA THR A 418 -7.23 0.31 -8.77
C THR A 418 -8.03 -0.98 -8.92
N ALA A 419 -7.37 -2.14 -8.94
CA ALA A 419 -8.05 -3.42 -9.09
C ALA A 419 -8.53 -3.98 -7.75
N SER A 420 -7.75 -3.85 -6.69
CA SER A 420 -8.07 -4.38 -5.35
C SER A 420 -9.31 -3.73 -4.76
N THR A 421 -9.35 -2.40 -4.73
CA THR A 421 -10.51 -1.65 -4.22
C THR A 421 -11.74 -1.82 -5.12
N PHE A 422 -11.57 -1.93 -6.44
CA PHE A 422 -12.70 -2.20 -7.35
C PHE A 422 -13.30 -3.59 -7.10
N ALA A 423 -12.47 -4.59 -6.87
CA ALA A 423 -12.89 -5.94 -6.49
C ALA A 423 -13.69 -5.96 -5.18
N GLU A 424 -13.23 -5.20 -4.17
CA GLU A 424 -14.00 -5.01 -2.93
C GLU A 424 -15.40 -4.41 -3.19
N MET A 425 -15.49 -3.43 -4.10
CA MET A 425 -16.77 -2.78 -4.39
C MET A 425 -17.78 -3.75 -5.01
N LEU A 426 -17.33 -4.66 -5.88
CA LEU A 426 -18.17 -5.71 -6.46
C LEU A 426 -18.72 -6.63 -5.37
N VAL A 427 -17.86 -7.08 -4.45
CA VAL A 427 -18.25 -7.98 -3.36
C VAL A 427 -19.14 -7.26 -2.34
N PHE A 428 -18.82 -5.99 -2.02
CA PHE A 428 -19.64 -5.17 -1.12
C PHE A 428 -21.07 -5.02 -1.61
N ASP A 429 -21.27 -4.68 -2.89
CA ASP A 429 -22.61 -4.52 -3.48
C ASP A 429 -23.41 -5.82 -3.44
N ARG A 430 -22.77 -6.97 -3.70
CA ARG A 430 -23.41 -8.28 -3.61
C ARG A 430 -23.78 -8.61 -2.17
N LEU A 431 -22.85 -8.53 -1.22
CA LEU A 431 -23.12 -8.80 0.21
C LEU A 431 -24.27 -7.93 0.71
N ARG A 432 -24.26 -6.63 0.38
CA ARG A 432 -25.35 -5.72 0.74
C ARG A 432 -26.71 -6.15 0.18
N GLY A 433 -26.70 -6.66 -1.05
CA GLY A 433 -27.92 -7.15 -1.72
C GLY A 433 -28.48 -8.44 -1.12
N GLU A 434 -27.65 -9.29 -0.53
CA GLU A 434 -28.03 -10.56 0.10
C GLU A 434 -28.55 -10.40 1.54
N LEU A 435 -28.27 -9.25 2.21
CA LEU A 435 -28.74 -8.98 3.57
C LEU A 435 -30.25 -8.69 3.59
N GLU A 436 -30.96 -9.31 4.55
CA GLU A 436 -32.41 -9.20 4.66
C GLU A 436 -32.86 -8.03 5.54
N SER A 437 -32.09 -7.71 6.60
CA SER A 437 -32.47 -6.68 7.57
C SER A 437 -31.81 -5.33 7.31
N ASP A 438 -32.52 -4.23 7.59
CA ASP A 438 -31.96 -2.88 7.50
C ASP A 438 -30.85 -2.65 8.55
N GLY A 439 -30.89 -3.35 9.68
CA GLY A 439 -29.85 -3.29 10.70
C GLY A 439 -28.52 -3.87 10.21
N GLU A 440 -28.53 -5.04 9.55
CA GLU A 440 -27.33 -5.65 8.96
C GLU A 440 -26.79 -4.79 7.81
N ARG A 441 -27.67 -4.26 6.96
CA ARG A 441 -27.29 -3.32 5.89
C ARG A 441 -26.63 -2.06 6.44
N LEU A 442 -27.20 -1.50 7.51
CA LEU A 442 -26.64 -0.33 8.18
C LEU A 442 -25.24 -0.64 8.76
N ALA A 443 -25.08 -1.78 9.43
CA ALA A 443 -23.81 -2.19 10.00
C ALA A 443 -22.72 -2.35 8.92
N LEU A 444 -23.02 -3.07 7.83
CA LEU A 444 -22.11 -3.27 6.70
C LEU A 444 -21.74 -1.92 6.04
N LEU A 445 -22.73 -1.03 5.85
CA LEU A 445 -22.52 0.29 5.27
C LEU A 445 -21.67 1.18 6.17
N CYS A 446 -21.92 1.19 7.48
CA CYS A 446 -21.12 1.93 8.46
C CYS A 446 -19.65 1.45 8.45
N GLY A 447 -19.41 0.14 8.41
CA GLY A 447 -18.06 -0.42 8.29
C GLY A 447 -17.35 0.09 7.03
N LYS A 448 -17.99 0.02 5.86
CA LYS A 448 -17.41 0.51 4.60
C LYS A 448 -17.15 2.02 4.60
N ILE A 449 -18.04 2.83 5.21
CA ILE A 449 -17.82 4.27 5.38
C ILE A 449 -16.58 4.53 6.24
N GLU A 450 -16.43 3.82 7.36
CA GLU A 450 -15.27 3.97 8.25
C GLU A 450 -13.95 3.57 7.59
N ASP A 451 -13.95 2.48 6.82
CA ASP A 451 -12.79 2.06 6.03
C ASP A 451 -12.45 3.10 4.95
N THR A 452 -13.44 3.60 4.22
CA THR A 452 -13.25 4.68 3.24
C THR A 452 -12.71 5.97 3.90
N PHE A 453 -13.19 6.33 5.11
CA PHE A 453 -12.66 7.49 5.83
C PHE A 453 -11.21 7.27 6.28
N ALA A 454 -10.87 6.06 6.69
CA ALA A 454 -9.51 5.70 7.04
C ALA A 454 -8.57 5.77 5.84
N THR A 455 -9.06 5.44 4.65
CA THR A 455 -8.28 5.39 3.40
C THR A 455 -8.21 6.75 2.71
N VAL A 456 -9.25 7.60 2.79
CA VAL A 456 -9.28 8.90 2.11
C VAL A 456 -8.93 10.03 3.08
N PHE A 457 -9.83 10.36 3.97
CA PHE A 457 -9.73 11.60 4.77
C PHE A 457 -8.62 11.56 5.81
N ARG A 458 -8.45 10.42 6.50
CA ARG A 458 -7.38 10.25 7.48
C ARG A 458 -5.99 10.26 6.81
N GLN A 459 -5.85 9.65 5.63
CA GLN A 459 -4.58 9.67 4.92
C GLN A 459 -4.23 11.08 4.43
N ILE A 460 -5.20 11.86 3.99
CA ILE A 460 -4.97 13.27 3.65
C ILE A 460 -4.62 14.11 4.90
N ALA A 461 -5.25 13.86 6.04
CA ALA A 461 -4.87 14.53 7.29
C ALA A 461 -3.43 14.17 7.70
N MET A 462 -3.00 12.91 7.50
CA MET A 462 -1.60 12.48 7.70
C MET A 462 -0.65 13.13 6.70
N TYR A 463 -1.00 13.18 5.42
CA TYR A 463 -0.21 13.86 4.39
C TYR A 463 0.03 15.33 4.74
N ARG A 464 -1.01 16.04 5.17
CA ARG A 464 -0.89 17.44 5.62
C ARG A 464 -0.05 17.57 6.89
N PHE A 465 -0.12 16.59 7.80
CA PHE A 465 0.78 16.53 8.95
C PHE A 465 2.24 16.38 8.50
N GLU A 466 2.55 15.46 7.59
CA GLU A 466 3.91 15.27 7.06
C GLU A 466 4.44 16.55 6.40
N GLN A 467 3.64 17.19 5.51
CA GLN A 467 4.01 18.46 4.89
C GLN A 467 4.38 19.51 5.95
N GLN A 468 3.56 19.64 7.00
CA GLN A 468 3.79 20.62 8.06
C GLN A 468 5.00 20.25 8.93
N ALA A 469 5.19 18.98 9.26
CA ALA A 469 6.35 18.50 10.05
C ALA A 469 7.68 18.73 9.28
N HIS A 470 7.72 18.37 7.99
CA HIS A 470 8.90 18.60 7.15
C HIS A 470 9.23 20.09 6.98
N ARG A 471 8.21 20.95 6.79
CA ARG A 471 8.42 22.41 6.71
C ARG A 471 8.89 22.98 8.04
N ALA A 472 8.21 22.64 9.14
CA ALA A 472 8.59 23.11 10.47
C ALA A 472 10.05 22.69 10.81
N ARG A 473 10.44 21.44 10.49
CA ARG A 473 11.83 20.98 10.72
C ARG A 473 12.86 21.80 9.96
N ARG A 474 12.55 22.22 8.73
CA ARG A 474 13.44 23.06 7.90
C ARG A 474 13.51 24.51 8.39
N GLU A 475 12.42 25.04 8.94
CA GLU A 475 12.30 26.44 9.36
C GLU A 475 12.70 26.65 10.84
N GLU A 476 12.29 25.74 11.71
CA GLU A 476 12.43 25.85 13.18
C GLU A 476 13.66 25.07 13.72
N GLY A 477 14.24 24.16 12.93
CA GLY A 477 15.28 23.23 13.37
C GLY A 477 14.72 21.97 13.99
N GLU A 478 15.42 21.36 14.97
CA GLU A 478 14.94 20.14 15.65
C GLU A 478 13.65 20.42 16.42
N LEU A 479 12.61 19.62 16.16
CA LEU A 479 11.28 19.82 16.71
C LEU A 479 11.13 19.07 18.05
N PRO A 480 10.66 19.71 19.13
CA PRO A 480 10.25 19.01 20.34
C PRO A 480 9.00 18.14 20.08
N SER A 481 8.80 17.13 20.91
CA SER A 481 7.63 16.23 20.79
C SER A 481 6.30 17.00 20.82
N GLU A 482 6.20 18.00 21.69
CA GLU A 482 5.00 18.84 21.84
C GLU A 482 4.63 19.58 20.55
N ARG A 483 5.66 19.96 19.75
CA ARG A 483 5.40 20.59 18.45
C ARG A 483 4.82 19.60 17.42
N LEU A 484 5.33 18.37 17.41
CA LEU A 484 4.80 17.29 16.58
C LEU A 484 3.38 16.88 17.02
N ASP A 485 3.17 16.78 18.34
CA ASP A 485 1.86 16.51 18.94
C ASP A 485 0.82 17.57 18.56
N GLU A 486 1.21 18.86 18.58
CA GLU A 486 0.35 19.98 18.15
C GLU A 486 -0.02 19.86 16.67
N LEU A 487 0.96 19.60 15.80
CA LEU A 487 0.72 19.44 14.36
C LEU A 487 -0.20 18.26 14.07
N TRP A 488 0.01 17.12 14.73
CA TRP A 488 -0.84 15.94 14.60
C TRP A 488 -2.27 16.22 15.06
N GLN A 489 -2.42 16.71 16.28
CA GLN A 489 -3.71 16.96 16.89
C GLN A 489 -4.55 17.94 16.05
N ARG A 490 -3.94 18.99 15.53
CA ARG A 490 -4.61 19.98 14.67
C ARG A 490 -5.16 19.35 13.38
N ASN A 491 -4.35 18.56 12.67
CA ASN A 491 -4.79 17.92 11.42
C ASN A 491 -5.90 16.89 11.66
N MET A 492 -5.81 16.12 12.75
CA MET A 492 -6.86 15.17 13.11
C MET A 492 -8.14 15.87 13.53
N GLN A 493 -8.05 16.96 14.32
CA GLN A 493 -9.23 17.71 14.74
C GLN A 493 -9.92 18.42 13.57
N GLU A 494 -9.15 18.98 12.60
CA GLU A 494 -9.74 19.53 11.38
C GLU A 494 -10.58 18.49 10.62
N MET A 495 -10.11 17.24 10.54
CA MET A 495 -10.82 16.16 9.86
C MET A 495 -12.11 15.77 10.58
N PHE A 496 -12.10 15.67 11.91
CA PHE A 496 -13.29 15.24 12.68
C PHE A 496 -14.27 16.37 12.97
N GLY A 497 -13.83 17.63 12.84
CA GLY A 497 -14.64 18.81 13.18
C GLY A 497 -15.03 18.78 14.66
N ASP A 498 -16.32 19.04 14.94
CA ASP A 498 -16.91 19.03 16.28
C ASP A 498 -17.60 17.70 16.64
N ALA A 499 -17.55 16.72 15.73
CA ALA A 499 -18.30 15.46 15.89
C ALA A 499 -17.58 14.46 16.79
N LEU A 500 -16.27 14.62 17.00
CA LEU A 500 -15.44 13.73 17.80
C LEU A 500 -14.45 14.53 18.64
N THR A 501 -14.47 14.27 19.94
CA THR A 501 -13.53 14.89 20.88
C THR A 501 -12.20 14.13 20.88
N LEU A 502 -11.15 14.81 20.48
CA LEU A 502 -9.77 14.32 20.65
C LEU A 502 -9.24 14.85 21.97
N GLY A 503 -9.00 13.94 22.93
CA GLY A 503 -8.34 14.30 24.17
C GLY A 503 -6.84 14.60 23.98
N ASP A 504 -6.21 15.24 24.96
CA ASP A 504 -4.76 15.48 24.99
C ASP A 504 -3.93 14.18 24.90
N ASP A 505 -4.56 13.07 25.23
CA ASP A 505 -3.97 11.72 25.15
C ASP A 505 -3.83 11.22 23.72
N HIS A 506 -4.62 11.71 22.78
CA HIS A 506 -4.51 11.35 21.36
C HIS A 506 -3.35 12.08 20.65
N ALA A 507 -2.82 13.15 21.21
CA ALA A 507 -1.82 13.99 20.57
C ALA A 507 -0.53 13.24 20.18
N CYS A 508 -0.14 12.23 20.97
CA CYS A 508 1.07 11.43 20.72
C CYS A 508 0.84 10.20 19.80
N TRP A 509 -0.34 10.02 19.21
CA TRP A 509 -0.64 8.83 18.42
C TRP A 509 0.05 8.81 17.04
N TRP A 510 0.71 9.86 16.61
CA TRP A 510 1.61 9.83 15.44
C TRP A 510 2.79 8.87 15.64
N LEU A 511 3.18 8.60 16.88
CA LEU A 511 4.35 7.77 17.24
C LEU A 511 4.27 6.31 16.73
N TYR A 512 3.06 5.77 16.51
CA TYR A 512 2.89 4.40 16.01
C TYR A 512 2.60 4.31 14.51
N ILE A 513 2.60 5.43 13.78
CA ILE A 513 2.30 5.45 12.34
C ILE A 513 3.57 5.08 11.55
N PRO A 514 3.64 3.89 10.94
CA PRO A 514 4.86 3.46 10.25
C PRO A 514 5.12 4.26 8.97
N HIS A 515 4.08 4.70 8.27
CA HIS A 515 4.20 5.36 6.96
C HIS A 515 5.10 6.58 6.99
N ILE A 516 4.97 7.45 8.01
CA ILE A 516 5.75 8.69 8.13
C ILE A 516 7.25 8.44 8.38
N VAL A 517 7.60 7.22 8.81
CA VAL A 517 8.96 6.79 9.12
C VAL A 517 9.58 6.02 7.95
N ASP A 518 8.81 5.10 7.35
CA ASP A 518 9.32 4.17 6.34
C ASP A 518 9.24 4.73 4.91
N VAL A 519 8.14 5.44 4.58
CA VAL A 519 7.85 5.88 3.22
C VAL A 519 7.22 7.28 3.23
N PRO A 520 8.02 8.34 3.40
CA PRO A 520 7.49 9.71 3.48
C PRO A 520 6.60 10.09 2.30
N PHE A 521 5.51 10.79 2.60
CA PHE A 521 4.51 11.27 1.64
C PHE A 521 3.81 10.19 0.81
N TYR A 522 3.87 8.92 1.24
CA TYR A 522 3.19 7.82 0.55
C TYR A 522 1.66 7.94 0.63
N VAL A 523 1.17 8.43 1.77
CA VAL A 523 -0.23 8.24 2.20
C VAL A 523 -1.28 8.92 1.30
N TYR A 524 -0.93 9.94 0.51
CA TYR A 524 -1.91 10.53 -0.44
C TYR A 524 -2.29 9.56 -1.57
N ALA A 525 -1.43 8.58 -1.89
CA ALA A 525 -1.70 7.58 -2.91
C ALA A 525 -2.95 6.72 -2.57
N TYR A 526 -3.21 6.49 -1.29
CA TYR A 526 -4.43 5.81 -0.84
C TYR A 526 -5.68 6.61 -1.18
N ALA A 527 -5.69 7.92 -0.88
CA ALA A 527 -6.83 8.77 -1.19
C ALA A 527 -7.05 8.90 -2.70
N PHE A 528 -5.97 9.05 -3.47
CA PHE A 528 -6.01 9.07 -4.92
C PHE A 528 -6.66 7.78 -5.46
N GLY A 529 -6.15 6.62 -5.05
CA GLY A 529 -6.63 5.31 -5.52
C GLY A 529 -8.10 5.06 -5.17
N GLU A 530 -8.50 5.29 -3.91
CA GLU A 530 -9.89 5.08 -3.47
C GLU A 530 -10.88 6.00 -4.21
N LEU A 531 -10.58 7.31 -4.32
CA LEU A 531 -11.44 8.24 -5.05
C LEU A 531 -11.53 7.93 -6.54
N LEU A 532 -10.41 7.52 -7.15
CA LEU A 532 -10.39 7.04 -8.53
C LEU A 532 -11.30 5.83 -8.70
N VAL A 533 -11.18 4.83 -7.83
CA VAL A 533 -11.99 3.61 -7.91
C VAL A 533 -13.47 3.91 -7.72
N LEU A 534 -13.84 4.78 -6.79
CA LEU A 534 -15.24 5.21 -6.63
C LEU A 534 -15.80 5.79 -7.93
N ALA A 535 -15.02 6.63 -8.64
CA ALA A 535 -15.43 7.19 -9.92
C ALA A 535 -15.51 6.13 -11.04
N LEU A 536 -14.53 5.21 -11.12
CA LEU A 536 -14.55 4.09 -12.07
C LEU A 536 -15.74 3.18 -11.83
N TYR A 537 -16.04 2.87 -10.58
CA TYR A 537 -17.19 2.04 -10.22
C TYR A 537 -18.53 2.71 -10.55
N ALA A 538 -18.66 4.02 -10.30
CA ALA A 538 -19.84 4.77 -10.70
C ALA A 538 -20.03 4.74 -12.23
N ARG A 539 -18.96 4.82 -13.00
CA ARG A 539 -19.00 4.66 -14.47
C ARG A 539 -19.45 3.26 -14.88
N TYR A 540 -18.89 2.22 -14.25
CA TYR A 540 -19.36 0.85 -14.47
C TYR A 540 -20.88 0.73 -14.24
N ARG A 541 -21.37 1.28 -13.12
CA ARG A 541 -22.82 1.25 -12.81
C ARG A 541 -23.70 1.97 -13.84
N SER A 542 -23.17 2.96 -14.53
CA SER A 542 -23.89 3.74 -15.56
C SER A 542 -23.72 3.21 -16.97
N GLU A 543 -22.54 2.68 -17.34
CA GLU A 543 -22.17 2.27 -18.69
C GLU A 543 -22.31 0.76 -18.91
N GLY A 544 -22.30 -0.05 -17.83
CA GLY A 544 -22.43 -1.51 -17.89
C GLY A 544 -21.27 -2.18 -18.66
N GLU A 545 -21.61 -3.15 -19.52
CA GLU A 545 -20.62 -3.92 -20.27
C GLU A 545 -19.68 -3.07 -21.14
N ALA A 546 -20.12 -1.90 -21.59
CA ALA A 546 -19.28 -1.01 -22.41
C ALA A 546 -18.06 -0.46 -21.65
N PHE A 547 -18.10 -0.46 -20.31
CA PHE A 547 -16.97 -0.05 -19.46
C PHE A 547 -15.94 -1.17 -19.27
N VAL A 548 -16.36 -2.44 -19.30
CA VAL A 548 -15.55 -3.61 -18.89
C VAL A 548 -14.26 -3.73 -19.70
N ASP A 549 -14.33 -3.64 -21.03
CA ASP A 549 -13.14 -3.78 -21.88
C ASP A 549 -12.12 -2.66 -21.62
N ARG A 550 -12.59 -1.41 -21.44
CA ARG A 550 -11.72 -0.26 -21.13
C ARG A 550 -11.05 -0.40 -19.76
N TYR A 551 -11.76 -0.99 -18.79
CA TYR A 551 -11.20 -1.28 -17.49
C TYR A 551 -10.10 -2.36 -17.56
N PHE A 552 -10.30 -3.41 -18.35
CA PHE A 552 -9.25 -4.40 -18.60
C PHE A 552 -8.03 -3.82 -19.31
N GLU A 553 -8.23 -2.91 -20.28
CA GLU A 553 -7.15 -2.20 -20.95
C GLU A 553 -6.34 -1.31 -19.96
N LEU A 554 -7.04 -0.66 -19.03
CA LEU A 554 -6.40 0.12 -17.96
C LEU A 554 -5.47 -0.75 -17.09
N LEU A 555 -5.97 -1.89 -16.61
CA LEU A 555 -5.18 -2.79 -15.77
C LEU A 555 -4.05 -3.48 -16.55
N ALA A 556 -4.30 -3.89 -17.79
CA ALA A 556 -3.29 -4.53 -18.62
C ALA A 556 -2.12 -3.61 -18.98
N ALA A 557 -2.28 -2.30 -18.85
CA ALA A 557 -1.21 -1.35 -19.07
C ALA A 557 -0.11 -1.43 -17.99
N GLY A 558 -0.42 -1.93 -16.77
CA GLY A 558 0.56 -1.98 -15.67
C GLY A 558 1.22 -0.62 -15.44
N GLY A 559 2.54 -0.59 -15.43
CA GLY A 559 3.38 0.61 -15.31
C GLY A 559 3.84 1.22 -16.65
N SER A 560 3.27 0.80 -17.79
CA SER A 560 3.77 1.21 -19.12
C SER A 560 3.40 2.65 -19.54
N ARG A 561 2.61 3.36 -18.74
CA ARG A 561 2.19 4.75 -18.97
C ARG A 561 1.93 5.47 -17.65
N ALA A 562 2.14 6.77 -17.62
CA ALA A 562 1.83 7.60 -16.47
C ALA A 562 0.31 7.60 -16.14
N PRO A 563 -0.09 7.76 -14.86
CA PRO A 563 -1.50 7.75 -14.45
C PRO A 563 -2.37 8.73 -15.25
N ALA A 564 -1.90 9.95 -15.46
CA ALA A 564 -2.65 10.97 -16.20
C ALA A 564 -2.91 10.56 -17.66
N GLU A 565 -1.95 9.89 -18.31
CA GLU A 565 -2.09 9.39 -19.69
C GLU A 565 -3.06 8.21 -19.76
N LEU A 566 -2.94 7.26 -18.82
CA LEU A 566 -3.83 6.11 -18.72
C LEU A 566 -5.28 6.54 -18.53
N LEU A 567 -5.51 7.47 -17.61
CA LEU A 567 -6.85 7.92 -17.23
C LEU A 567 -7.47 8.86 -18.28
N ALA A 568 -6.65 9.61 -19.04
CA ALA A 568 -7.13 10.36 -20.19
C ALA A 568 -7.79 9.46 -21.26
N GLY A 569 -7.32 8.21 -21.42
CA GLY A 569 -7.95 7.20 -22.27
C GLY A 569 -9.37 6.82 -21.82
N LEU A 570 -9.69 7.06 -20.57
CA LEU A 570 -11.03 6.92 -19.99
C LEU A 570 -11.77 8.27 -19.89
N GLU A 571 -11.30 9.33 -20.54
CA GLU A 571 -11.86 10.69 -20.46
C GLU A 571 -11.86 11.25 -19.01
N ILE A 572 -10.87 10.85 -18.19
CA ILE A 572 -10.68 11.32 -16.83
C ILE A 572 -9.50 12.30 -16.82
N ASP A 573 -9.78 13.54 -16.38
CA ASP A 573 -8.75 14.54 -16.11
C ASP A 573 -8.43 14.57 -14.61
N VAL A 574 -7.28 14.00 -14.24
CA VAL A 574 -6.82 13.94 -12.85
C VAL A 574 -6.42 15.30 -12.28
N ALA A 575 -6.21 16.32 -13.10
CA ALA A 575 -5.99 17.69 -12.63
C ALA A 575 -7.31 18.40 -12.26
N SER A 576 -8.45 17.84 -12.68
CA SER A 576 -9.78 18.42 -12.43
C SER A 576 -10.20 18.23 -10.96
N ARG A 577 -10.44 19.32 -10.26
CA ARG A 577 -11.04 19.30 -8.91
C ARG A 577 -12.45 18.71 -8.91
N ASP A 578 -13.22 18.95 -9.98
CA ASP A 578 -14.59 18.43 -10.10
C ASP A 578 -14.60 16.90 -10.17
N PHE A 579 -13.58 16.29 -10.78
CA PHE A 579 -13.41 14.84 -10.77
C PHE A 579 -13.29 14.28 -9.34
N TRP A 580 -12.40 14.85 -8.54
CA TRP A 580 -12.18 14.43 -7.15
C TRP A 580 -13.38 14.75 -6.26
N GLN A 581 -14.06 15.89 -6.53
CA GLN A 581 -15.32 16.22 -5.83
C GLN A 581 -16.40 15.16 -6.08
N GLY A 582 -16.50 14.64 -7.31
CA GLY A 582 -17.42 13.55 -7.61
C GLY A 582 -17.19 12.30 -6.75
N GLY A 583 -15.93 11.92 -6.49
CA GLY A 583 -15.59 10.84 -5.55
C GLY A 583 -16.03 11.14 -4.11
N CYS A 584 -15.79 12.36 -3.64
CA CYS A 584 -16.26 12.80 -2.31
C CYS A 584 -17.79 12.84 -2.20
N ASP A 585 -18.48 13.19 -3.27
CA ASP A 585 -19.95 13.21 -3.31
C ASP A 585 -20.54 11.78 -3.21
N LEU A 586 -19.87 10.77 -3.80
CA LEU A 586 -20.24 9.36 -3.64
C LEU A 586 -20.07 8.89 -2.19
N ILE A 587 -19.01 9.34 -1.52
CA ILE A 587 -18.82 9.05 -0.08
C ILE A 587 -19.96 9.69 0.74
N ARG A 588 -20.31 10.94 0.45
CA ARG A 588 -21.42 11.64 1.11
C ARG A 588 -22.74 10.92 0.89
N GLN A 589 -23.03 10.45 -0.31
CA GLN A 589 -24.25 9.67 -0.60
C GLN A 589 -24.37 8.41 0.27
N ARG A 590 -23.24 7.72 0.54
CA ARG A 590 -23.23 6.57 1.46
C ARG A 590 -23.56 6.98 2.90
N VAL A 591 -23.04 8.12 3.36
CA VAL A 591 -23.36 8.66 4.69
C VAL A 591 -24.85 9.02 4.79
N ASP A 592 -25.42 9.64 3.75
CA ASP A 592 -26.84 9.99 3.68
C ASP A 592 -27.73 8.73 3.66
N GLU A 593 -27.30 7.68 2.95
CA GLU A 593 -27.97 6.37 2.94
C GLU A 593 -27.94 5.73 4.34
N ALA A 594 -26.80 5.73 5.02
CA ALA A 594 -26.71 5.23 6.40
C ALA A 594 -27.61 6.02 7.35
N ALA A 595 -27.70 7.34 7.19
CA ALA A 595 -28.61 8.17 7.98
C ALA A 595 -30.09 7.85 7.71
N ALA A 596 -30.46 7.53 6.47
CA ALA A 596 -31.82 7.13 6.10
C ALA A 596 -32.19 5.74 6.65
N LEU A 597 -31.25 4.78 6.67
CA LEU A 597 -31.47 3.45 7.28
C LEU A 597 -31.58 3.51 8.80
N ALA A 598 -30.93 4.50 9.41
CA ALA A 598 -30.95 4.69 10.87
C ALA A 598 -32.25 5.35 11.39
N GLY A 599 -33.06 5.97 10.57
CA GLY A 599 -34.36 6.61 10.91
C GLY A 599 -34.16 8.06 11.34
#